data_f77e48749c041525e4633e7f8b99ca2f
#
_entry.id   f77e48749c041525e4633e7f8b99ca2f
#
_cell.length_a   1.000
_cell.length_b   1.000
_cell.length_c   1.000
_cell.angle_alpha   90.00
_cell.angle_beta   90.00
_cell.angle_gamma   90.00
#
_symmetry.space_group_name_H-M   'P 1'
#
loop_
_entity.id
_entity.type
_entity.pdbx_description
1 polymer ?
#
loop_
_entity_poly.entity_id
_entity_poly.type
_entity_poly.pdbx_seq_one_letter_code
_entity_poly.pdbx_strand_id
1 'polypeptide(L)'
;MSRLFAKDRIVAGPGFNRWLVPPASVAIHLCIGSVYAWSIFNPPLERIRGVMAPSADDWSLGNVVWIFTVAIVFLGLSAAVAGKWLERVGPRLVGTVAATCWGGGFLVGAIGIWTHQLWLVYAGYGALGGCGLGLGYVSPVSTLIRWFPDRRGMAAGMAIMGFGGGAMIGAPLKKWLLNLFHVDPQKLDGAVELVTRGGRRMAEVAGQLREVIVVDENGVDAIYVVGTGSVGVAETFLVLGIGYFLVMLVASFCYRIPAEGWVPDGWTPPADDDAQKKMISRHDVGIDQAIKTPQFYLVWIVLCFNVTAGIGVLGVAKTMMTEIFGTTLPELVDEGFATTYVLMISVFNMLGRFFWASVSDRIGRKTTYTLFFVLGIALYVSIPFTAAGVSASPTATWLVYFYATTMVIFTMYGGGFATIPAYLADLFGTRFVGGIHGRLLTAWSTAGVLGPLAITSLRENQRLAAIRDLASKVDAAAFREKFDTGKDQLDALIAAKTVDIGNLLALLPDETLDPRATLYNSTMYLMAALLGVALVANWAIRPVDERHHLETNTTAKDPESPVAEPDQA
;
A
#
# COMPACT_ATOMS: atom_id res chain seq x y z
N MET A 1 12.26 15.29 -28.82
CA MET A 1 11.73 15.80 -27.53
C MET A 1 11.72 17.31 -27.58
N SER A 2 10.64 17.95 -27.11
CA SER A 2 10.61 19.41 -27.02
C SER A 2 11.74 19.88 -26.08
N ARG A 3 12.34 21.05 -26.35
CA ARG A 3 13.40 21.66 -25.52
C ARG A 3 13.02 21.76 -24.03
N LEU A 4 11.73 21.72 -23.72
CA LEU A 4 11.17 21.87 -22.35
C LEU A 4 11.49 20.69 -21.43
N PHE A 5 11.65 19.47 -21.99
CA PHE A 5 11.90 18.24 -21.26
C PHE A 5 13.35 17.75 -21.32
N ALA A 6 14.23 18.53 -21.94
CA ALA A 6 15.64 18.18 -22.05
C ALA A 6 16.29 18.16 -20.65
N LYS A 7 17.08 17.11 -20.36
CA LYS A 7 17.67 16.86 -19.03
C LYS A 7 18.64 17.97 -18.62
N ASP A 8 19.38 18.54 -19.57
CA ASP A 8 20.30 19.66 -19.37
C ASP A 8 19.59 20.93 -18.84
N ARG A 9 18.33 21.14 -19.21
CA ARG A 9 17.53 22.29 -18.76
C ARG A 9 17.01 22.20 -17.33
N ILE A 10 17.08 21.02 -16.72
CA ILE A 10 16.66 20.81 -15.33
C ILE A 10 17.85 20.76 -14.38
N VAL A 11 19.08 20.87 -14.88
CA VAL A 11 20.25 21.04 -14.04
C VAL A 11 20.17 22.38 -13.33
N ALA A 12 20.35 22.35 -12.01
CA ALA A 12 20.29 23.56 -11.18
C ALA A 12 21.50 24.45 -11.43
N GLY A 13 21.28 25.76 -11.45
CA GLY A 13 22.37 26.74 -11.47
C GLY A 13 23.12 26.84 -10.13
N PRO A 14 24.27 27.53 -10.14
CA PRO A 14 25.01 27.81 -8.89
C PRO A 14 24.12 28.49 -7.85
N GLY A 15 24.27 28.09 -6.57
CA GLY A 15 23.51 28.67 -5.45
C GLY A 15 22.05 28.20 -5.33
N PHE A 16 21.61 27.21 -6.10
CA PHE A 16 20.26 26.67 -5.97
C PHE A 16 20.05 26.04 -4.59
N ASN A 17 18.96 26.46 -3.90
CA ASN A 17 18.59 25.89 -2.63
C ASN A 17 17.95 24.50 -2.80
N ARG A 18 18.66 23.44 -2.41
CA ARG A 18 18.21 22.04 -2.51
C ARG A 18 16.90 21.76 -1.76
N TRP A 19 16.56 22.55 -0.73
CA TRP A 19 15.34 22.39 0.06
C TRP A 19 14.06 22.76 -0.67
N LEU A 20 14.16 23.35 -1.87
CA LEU A 20 13.00 23.60 -2.74
C LEU A 20 12.52 22.35 -3.50
N VAL A 21 13.31 21.27 -3.51
CA VAL A 21 12.96 20.02 -4.23
C VAL A 21 12.03 19.11 -3.41
N PRO A 22 12.20 18.93 -2.08
CA PRO A 22 11.33 18.06 -1.27
C PRO A 22 9.84 18.35 -1.38
N PRO A 23 9.33 19.59 -1.35
CA PRO A 23 7.89 19.85 -1.48
C PRO A 23 7.28 19.28 -2.76
N ALA A 24 7.97 19.40 -3.91
CA ALA A 24 7.51 18.82 -5.17
C ALA A 24 7.47 17.29 -5.11
N SER A 25 8.47 16.68 -4.50
CA SER A 25 8.54 15.23 -4.30
C SER A 25 7.42 14.71 -3.39
N VAL A 26 7.15 15.42 -2.30
CA VAL A 26 6.05 15.10 -1.37
C VAL A 26 4.69 15.25 -2.06
N ALA A 27 4.48 16.30 -2.86
CA ALA A 27 3.22 16.51 -3.57
C ALA A 27 2.88 15.35 -4.53
N ILE A 28 3.88 14.87 -5.30
CA ILE A 28 3.67 13.70 -6.16
C ILE A 28 3.33 12.46 -5.32
N HIS A 29 4.09 12.22 -4.25
CA HIS A 29 3.87 11.07 -3.40
C HIS A 29 2.53 11.11 -2.64
N LEU A 30 2.02 12.29 -2.25
CA LEU A 30 0.68 12.43 -1.68
C LEU A 30 -0.40 12.03 -2.68
N CYS A 31 -0.27 12.46 -3.94
CA CYS A 31 -1.23 12.10 -5.00
C CYS A 31 -1.27 10.59 -5.24
N ILE A 32 -0.11 9.96 -5.46
CA ILE A 32 -0.05 8.52 -5.73
C ILE A 32 -0.30 7.68 -4.48
N GLY A 33 0.04 8.17 -3.29
CA GLY A 33 -0.20 7.50 -2.01
C GLY A 33 -1.68 7.36 -1.64
N SER A 34 -2.55 8.13 -2.29
CA SER A 34 -4.00 7.98 -2.15
C SER A 34 -4.52 6.58 -2.56
N VAL A 35 -3.70 5.78 -3.25
CA VAL A 35 -4.00 4.38 -3.58
C VAL A 35 -4.28 3.53 -2.34
N TYR A 36 -3.65 3.82 -1.19
CA TYR A 36 -3.90 3.10 0.05
C TYR A 36 -5.29 3.34 0.67
N ALA A 37 -6.00 4.38 0.21
CA ALA A 37 -7.40 4.59 0.54
C ALA A 37 -8.35 4.00 -0.53
N TRP A 38 -7.93 2.96 -1.26
CA TRP A 38 -8.76 2.29 -2.27
C TRP A 38 -10.02 1.66 -1.66
N SER A 39 -9.91 1.05 -0.48
CA SER A 39 -11.01 0.34 0.17
C SER A 39 -12.28 1.18 0.39
N ILE A 40 -12.19 2.50 0.34
CA ILE A 40 -13.35 3.41 0.41
C ILE A 40 -14.27 3.24 -0.80
N PHE A 41 -13.72 2.86 -1.94
CA PHE A 41 -14.49 2.64 -3.16
C PHE A 41 -15.13 1.26 -3.23
N ASN A 42 -14.69 0.27 -2.43
CA ASN A 42 -15.24 -1.09 -2.51
C ASN A 42 -16.76 -1.12 -2.30
N PRO A 43 -17.33 -0.61 -1.19
CA PRO A 43 -18.78 -0.70 -0.97
C PRO A 43 -19.62 0.01 -2.03
N PRO A 44 -19.30 1.24 -2.49
CA PRO A 44 -20.07 1.87 -3.55
C PRO A 44 -19.90 1.20 -4.92
N LEU A 45 -18.73 0.56 -5.21
CA LEU A 45 -18.53 -0.17 -6.45
C LEU A 45 -19.34 -1.49 -6.51
N GLU A 46 -19.69 -2.06 -5.35
CA GLU A 46 -20.53 -3.26 -5.25
C GLU A 46 -22.03 -2.95 -5.44
N ARG A 47 -22.42 -1.68 -5.54
CA ARG A 47 -23.81 -1.23 -5.66
C ARG A 47 -23.97 -0.05 -6.65
N ILE A 48 -23.21 -0.05 -7.74
CA ILE A 48 -23.23 1.04 -8.72
C ILE A 48 -24.62 1.25 -9.32
N ARG A 49 -25.33 0.17 -9.60
CA ARG A 49 -26.67 0.20 -10.21
C ARG A 49 -27.79 0.22 -9.18
N GLY A 50 -27.61 -0.50 -8.07
CA GLY A 50 -28.61 -0.56 -7.02
C GLY A 50 -28.61 0.64 -6.09
N VAL A 51 -27.49 1.33 -5.94
CA VAL A 51 -27.21 2.51 -5.11
C VAL A 51 -27.42 2.28 -3.61
N MET A 52 -28.59 1.88 -3.16
CA MET A 52 -28.90 1.60 -1.75
C MET A 52 -28.43 0.21 -1.32
N ALA A 53 -28.60 -0.79 -2.18
CA ALA A 53 -28.12 -2.16 -1.97
C ALA A 53 -27.66 -2.76 -3.30
N PRO A 54 -26.83 -3.83 -3.29
CA PRO A 54 -26.38 -4.48 -4.53
C PRO A 54 -27.55 -5.03 -5.36
N SER A 55 -27.56 -4.74 -6.67
CA SER A 55 -28.44 -5.37 -7.65
C SER A 55 -27.80 -6.63 -8.25
N ALA A 56 -28.58 -7.40 -9.03
CA ALA A 56 -28.09 -8.65 -9.63
C ALA A 56 -26.90 -8.44 -10.60
N ASP A 57 -26.85 -7.30 -11.28
CA ASP A 57 -25.79 -6.98 -12.25
C ASP A 57 -24.60 -6.23 -11.62
N ASP A 58 -24.67 -5.87 -10.35
CA ASP A 58 -23.58 -5.17 -9.68
C ASP A 58 -22.35 -6.06 -9.46
N TRP A 59 -21.19 -5.45 -9.41
CA TRP A 59 -19.93 -6.17 -9.29
C TRP A 59 -19.77 -6.79 -7.89
N SER A 60 -19.22 -8.00 -7.83
CA SER A 60 -18.91 -8.64 -6.56
C SER A 60 -17.65 -8.03 -5.92
N LEU A 61 -17.54 -8.08 -4.59
CA LEU A 61 -16.34 -7.67 -3.86
C LEU A 61 -15.08 -8.34 -4.41
N GLY A 62 -15.17 -9.64 -4.71
CA GLY A 62 -14.07 -10.39 -5.30
C GLY A 62 -13.51 -9.75 -6.57
N ASN A 63 -14.39 -9.26 -7.44
CA ASN A 63 -14.00 -8.57 -8.67
C ASN A 63 -13.44 -7.17 -8.38
N VAL A 64 -14.04 -6.43 -7.46
CA VAL A 64 -13.63 -5.04 -7.14
C VAL A 64 -12.24 -4.99 -6.50
N VAL A 65 -11.90 -5.94 -5.62
CA VAL A 65 -10.59 -6.01 -4.96
C VAL A 65 -9.44 -6.21 -5.97
N TRP A 66 -9.69 -6.92 -7.07
CA TRP A 66 -8.68 -7.10 -8.11
C TRP A 66 -8.25 -5.81 -8.79
N ILE A 67 -9.06 -4.74 -8.77
CA ILE A 67 -8.68 -3.43 -9.34
C ILE A 67 -7.41 -2.90 -8.65
N PHE A 68 -7.39 -2.94 -7.30
CA PHE A 68 -6.23 -2.55 -6.51
C PHE A 68 -5.03 -3.47 -6.76
N THR A 69 -5.26 -4.78 -6.80
CA THR A 69 -4.20 -5.77 -7.04
C THR A 69 -3.51 -5.55 -8.39
N VAL A 70 -4.28 -5.30 -9.46
CA VAL A 70 -3.74 -4.96 -10.78
C VAL A 70 -2.90 -3.68 -10.71
N ALA A 71 -3.37 -2.64 -9.99
CA ALA A 71 -2.61 -1.40 -9.84
C ALA A 71 -1.25 -1.62 -9.15
N ILE A 72 -1.19 -2.44 -8.12
CA ILE A 72 0.07 -2.77 -7.42
C ILE A 72 1.01 -3.63 -8.29
N VAL A 73 0.47 -4.56 -9.08
CA VAL A 73 1.28 -5.33 -10.03
C VAL A 73 1.91 -4.42 -11.08
N PHE A 74 1.11 -3.55 -11.72
CA PHE A 74 1.60 -2.61 -12.73
C PHE A 74 2.53 -1.53 -12.14
N LEU A 75 2.38 -1.17 -10.86
CA LEU A 75 3.34 -0.31 -10.16
C LEU A 75 4.76 -0.89 -10.23
N GLY A 76 4.96 -2.13 -9.80
CA GLY A 76 6.29 -2.73 -9.81
C GLY A 76 6.81 -3.02 -11.20
N LEU A 77 5.97 -3.51 -12.12
CA LEU A 77 6.37 -3.78 -13.50
C LEU A 77 6.81 -2.50 -14.22
N SER A 78 6.04 -1.43 -14.13
CA SER A 78 6.36 -0.15 -14.76
C SER A 78 7.61 0.49 -14.16
N ALA A 79 7.77 0.46 -12.85
CA ALA A 79 8.96 0.95 -12.18
C ALA A 79 10.22 0.18 -12.61
N ALA A 80 10.12 -1.15 -12.73
CA ALA A 80 11.22 -2.00 -13.15
C ALA A 80 11.70 -1.69 -14.58
N VAL A 81 10.78 -1.46 -15.51
CA VAL A 81 11.09 -1.13 -16.91
C VAL A 81 11.54 0.32 -17.03
N ALA A 82 10.85 1.25 -16.39
CA ALA A 82 11.06 2.68 -16.55
C ALA A 82 12.29 3.22 -15.81
N GLY A 83 12.89 2.47 -14.90
CA GLY A 83 14.06 2.93 -14.16
C GLY A 83 15.24 3.32 -15.05
N LYS A 84 15.53 2.52 -16.10
CA LYS A 84 16.54 2.89 -17.10
C LYS A 84 16.17 4.13 -17.91
N TRP A 85 14.90 4.27 -18.22
CA TRP A 85 14.39 5.42 -18.97
C TRP A 85 14.51 6.70 -18.15
N LEU A 86 14.18 6.65 -16.84
CA LEU A 86 14.35 7.74 -15.89
C LEU A 86 15.77 8.31 -15.89
N GLU A 87 16.78 7.43 -15.86
CA GLU A 87 18.18 7.85 -15.85
C GLU A 87 18.59 8.61 -17.12
N ARG A 88 17.98 8.29 -18.26
CA ARG A 88 18.24 8.93 -19.56
C ARG A 88 17.54 10.26 -19.71
N VAL A 89 16.24 10.31 -19.40
CA VAL A 89 15.38 11.46 -19.72
C VAL A 89 15.21 12.45 -18.56
N GLY A 90 15.53 12.03 -17.36
CA GLY A 90 15.41 12.84 -16.14
C GLY A 90 14.03 12.85 -15.49
N PRO A 91 13.93 13.34 -14.24
CA PRO A 91 12.73 13.22 -13.39
C PRO A 91 11.54 14.05 -13.88
N ARG A 92 11.75 15.18 -14.58
CA ARG A 92 10.66 16.03 -15.06
C ARG A 92 9.77 15.31 -16.07
N LEU A 93 10.35 14.69 -17.07
CA LEU A 93 9.58 13.97 -18.10
C LEU A 93 8.89 12.75 -17.49
N VAL A 94 9.61 11.98 -16.66
CA VAL A 94 9.04 10.81 -15.99
C VAL A 94 7.88 11.19 -15.07
N GLY A 95 8.02 12.27 -14.30
CA GLY A 95 6.95 12.80 -13.45
C GLY A 95 5.74 13.28 -14.25
N THR A 96 5.96 13.91 -15.41
CA THR A 96 4.87 14.33 -16.32
C THR A 96 4.12 13.11 -16.88
N VAL A 97 4.84 12.07 -17.31
CA VAL A 97 4.21 10.82 -17.79
C VAL A 97 3.48 10.11 -16.63
N ALA A 98 4.07 10.10 -15.43
CA ALA A 98 3.40 9.59 -14.24
C ALA A 98 2.07 10.32 -13.95
N ALA A 99 2.07 11.66 -14.04
CA ALA A 99 0.88 12.47 -13.88
C ALA A 99 -0.20 12.11 -14.92
N THR A 100 0.20 11.96 -16.18
CA THR A 100 -0.71 11.57 -17.27
C THR A 100 -1.27 10.16 -17.07
N CYS A 101 -0.45 9.21 -16.67
CA CYS A 101 -0.89 7.84 -16.43
C CYS A 101 -1.79 7.74 -15.20
N TRP A 102 -1.44 8.41 -14.08
CA TRP A 102 -2.24 8.37 -12.85
C TRP A 102 -3.57 9.08 -13.03
N GLY A 103 -3.57 10.34 -13.50
CA GLY A 103 -4.79 11.08 -13.78
C GLY A 103 -5.62 10.43 -14.88
N GLY A 104 -5.01 10.04 -16.00
CA GLY A 104 -5.66 9.34 -17.11
C GLY A 104 -6.26 7.99 -16.70
N GLY A 105 -5.59 7.27 -15.79
CA GLY A 105 -6.10 6.03 -15.22
C GLY A 105 -7.43 6.21 -14.48
N PHE A 106 -7.57 7.28 -13.71
CA PHE A 106 -8.83 7.66 -13.08
C PHE A 106 -9.90 8.04 -14.11
N LEU A 107 -9.54 8.81 -15.16
CA LEU A 107 -10.50 9.21 -16.19
C LEU A 107 -11.05 8.02 -16.97
N VAL A 108 -10.17 7.09 -17.38
CA VAL A 108 -10.60 5.84 -18.05
C VAL A 108 -11.42 4.97 -17.08
N GLY A 109 -11.04 4.93 -15.81
CA GLY A 109 -11.81 4.26 -14.76
C GLY A 109 -13.21 4.86 -14.59
N ALA A 110 -13.35 6.20 -14.61
CA ALA A 110 -14.65 6.88 -14.56
C ALA A 110 -15.56 6.47 -15.71
N ILE A 111 -15.00 6.40 -16.93
CA ILE A 111 -15.75 5.91 -18.10
C ILE A 111 -16.20 4.47 -17.88
N GLY A 112 -15.31 3.60 -17.34
CA GLY A 112 -15.65 2.22 -17.03
C GLY A 112 -16.80 2.07 -16.03
N ILE A 113 -16.85 2.96 -15.02
CA ILE A 113 -17.91 2.99 -14.02
C ILE A 113 -19.22 3.48 -14.64
N TRP A 114 -19.22 4.59 -15.38
CA TRP A 114 -20.40 5.11 -16.06
C TRP A 114 -21.01 4.14 -17.07
N THR A 115 -20.14 3.42 -17.79
CA THR A 115 -20.59 2.42 -18.77
C THR A 115 -20.81 1.03 -18.17
N HIS A 116 -20.59 0.89 -16.87
CA HIS A 116 -20.66 -0.40 -16.14
C HIS A 116 -19.74 -1.49 -16.73
N GLN A 117 -18.54 -1.09 -17.20
CA GLN A 117 -17.57 -1.96 -17.84
C GLN A 117 -16.34 -2.16 -16.92
N LEU A 118 -16.34 -3.23 -16.11
CA LEU A 118 -15.30 -3.53 -15.13
C LEU A 118 -13.89 -3.63 -15.76
N TRP A 119 -13.79 -4.20 -16.97
CA TRP A 119 -12.50 -4.33 -17.65
C TRP A 119 -11.86 -2.97 -17.97
N LEU A 120 -12.67 -1.91 -18.22
CA LEU A 120 -12.15 -0.55 -18.38
C LEU A 120 -11.59 0.00 -17.06
N VAL A 121 -12.18 -0.36 -15.93
CA VAL A 121 -11.64 0.03 -14.60
C VAL A 121 -10.33 -0.68 -14.33
N TYR A 122 -10.20 -1.97 -14.69
CA TYR A 122 -8.94 -2.70 -14.64
C TYR A 122 -7.87 -2.09 -15.55
N ALA A 123 -8.23 -1.76 -16.80
CA ALA A 123 -7.31 -1.15 -17.75
C ALA A 123 -6.92 0.29 -17.35
N GLY A 124 -7.91 1.10 -16.93
CA GLY A 124 -7.73 2.48 -16.54
C GLY A 124 -7.02 2.63 -15.20
N TYR A 125 -7.75 2.47 -14.11
CA TYR A 125 -7.20 2.63 -12.77
C TYR A 125 -6.11 1.58 -12.46
N GLY A 126 -6.39 0.31 -12.79
CA GLY A 126 -5.47 -0.80 -12.53
C GLY A 126 -4.19 -0.67 -13.35
N ALA A 127 -4.23 -0.87 -14.65
CA ALA A 127 -3.02 -0.94 -15.46
C ALA A 127 -2.39 0.44 -15.72
N LEU A 128 -3.14 1.37 -16.33
CA LEU A 128 -2.61 2.71 -16.65
C LEU A 128 -2.27 3.51 -15.39
N GLY A 129 -3.17 3.53 -14.41
CA GLY A 129 -2.94 4.16 -13.10
C GLY A 129 -1.77 3.51 -12.36
N GLY A 130 -1.68 2.17 -12.37
CA GLY A 130 -0.54 1.42 -11.81
C GLY A 130 0.79 1.81 -12.43
N CYS A 131 0.84 2.05 -13.76
CA CYS A 131 2.03 2.61 -14.41
C CYS A 131 2.35 4.01 -13.86
N GLY A 132 1.35 4.85 -13.66
CA GLY A 132 1.51 6.17 -13.05
C GLY A 132 2.06 6.10 -11.62
N LEU A 133 1.60 5.11 -10.83
CA LEU A 133 2.11 4.85 -9.48
C LEU A 133 3.61 4.53 -9.50
N GLY A 134 4.05 3.59 -10.34
CA GLY A 134 5.45 3.16 -10.37
C GLY A 134 6.41 4.25 -10.84
N LEU A 135 6.06 4.96 -11.91
CA LEU A 135 6.82 6.11 -12.41
C LEU A 135 6.87 7.27 -11.40
N GLY A 136 5.72 7.58 -10.79
CA GLY A 136 5.58 8.62 -9.78
C GLY A 136 6.30 8.29 -8.48
N TYR A 137 6.54 7.02 -8.18
CA TYR A 137 7.26 6.60 -7.00
C TYR A 137 8.78 6.75 -7.15
N VAL A 138 9.34 6.30 -8.27
CA VAL A 138 10.80 6.24 -8.44
C VAL A 138 11.43 7.61 -8.70
N SER A 139 10.76 8.48 -9.45
CA SER A 139 11.35 9.76 -9.89
C SER A 139 11.63 10.74 -8.73
N PRO A 140 10.76 10.94 -7.71
CA PRO A 140 11.05 11.80 -6.57
C PRO A 140 12.19 11.28 -5.69
N VAL A 141 12.17 9.96 -5.43
CA VAL A 141 13.14 9.32 -4.53
C VAL A 141 14.55 9.44 -5.08
N SER A 142 14.76 9.07 -6.36
CA SER A 142 16.06 9.17 -7.00
C SER A 142 16.58 10.61 -7.07
N THR A 143 15.68 11.57 -7.27
CA THR A 143 16.04 13.01 -7.33
C THR A 143 16.53 13.51 -5.97
N LEU A 144 15.80 13.19 -4.89
CA LEU A 144 16.20 13.64 -3.54
C LEU A 144 17.49 12.99 -3.05
N ILE A 145 17.72 11.71 -3.32
CA ILE A 145 18.97 11.03 -2.93
C ILE A 145 20.19 11.72 -3.56
N ARG A 146 20.08 12.23 -4.79
CA ARG A 146 21.16 12.97 -5.46
C ARG A 146 21.41 14.35 -4.82
N TRP A 147 20.38 15.01 -4.32
CA TRP A 147 20.50 16.30 -3.64
C TRP A 147 21.02 16.21 -2.21
N PHE A 148 20.85 15.06 -1.56
CA PHE A 148 21.22 14.86 -0.15
C PHE A 148 22.17 13.67 0.02
N PRO A 149 23.37 13.70 -0.59
CA PRO A 149 24.36 12.62 -0.41
C PRO A 149 24.84 12.52 1.04
N ASP A 150 24.73 13.61 1.81
CA ASP A 150 25.03 13.74 3.23
C ASP A 150 23.98 13.06 4.14
N ARG A 151 22.72 12.91 3.67
CA ARG A 151 21.58 12.40 4.44
C ARG A 151 20.62 11.60 3.55
N ARG A 152 21.12 10.56 2.89
CA ARG A 152 20.38 9.76 1.89
C ARG A 152 19.09 9.16 2.44
N GLY A 153 19.12 8.67 3.70
CA GLY A 153 17.96 8.11 4.37
C GLY A 153 16.89 9.18 4.63
N MET A 154 17.28 10.31 5.22
CA MET A 154 16.36 11.43 5.44
C MET A 154 15.73 11.89 4.12
N ALA A 155 16.50 11.98 3.03
CA ALA A 155 16.01 12.38 1.73
C ALA A 155 14.96 11.40 1.17
N ALA A 156 15.25 10.10 1.22
CA ALA A 156 14.30 9.06 0.85
C ALA A 156 13.06 9.10 1.76
N GLY A 157 13.25 9.27 3.07
CA GLY A 157 12.17 9.40 4.04
C GLY A 157 11.24 10.57 3.75
N MET A 158 11.79 11.76 3.44
CA MET A 158 11.00 12.94 3.06
C MET A 158 10.14 12.70 1.81
N ALA A 159 10.71 12.05 0.78
CA ALA A 159 9.94 11.73 -0.40
C ALA A 159 8.79 10.75 -0.05
N ILE A 160 9.16 9.61 0.54
CA ILE A 160 8.27 8.46 0.69
C ILE A 160 7.21 8.67 1.81
N MET A 161 7.47 9.58 2.78
CA MET A 161 6.45 9.92 3.79
C MET A 161 5.17 10.48 3.15
N GLY A 162 5.30 11.22 2.05
CA GLY A 162 4.15 11.69 1.28
C GLY A 162 3.25 10.56 0.79
N PHE A 163 3.83 9.44 0.35
CA PHE A 163 3.06 8.26 -0.05
C PHE A 163 2.26 7.66 1.13
N GLY A 164 2.87 7.59 2.32
CA GLY A 164 2.16 7.16 3.54
C GLY A 164 1.03 8.12 3.95
N GLY A 165 1.28 9.43 3.83
CA GLY A 165 0.30 10.48 4.15
C GLY A 165 -0.82 10.64 3.11
N GLY A 166 -0.63 10.09 1.89
CA GLY A 166 -1.62 10.21 0.82
C GLY A 166 -2.98 9.62 1.16
N ALA A 167 -3.01 8.49 1.88
CA ALA A 167 -4.27 7.90 2.33
C ALA A 167 -4.95 8.73 3.43
N MET A 168 -4.17 9.37 4.32
CA MET A 168 -4.70 10.20 5.40
C MET A 168 -5.49 11.40 4.85
N ILE A 169 -5.01 12.02 3.76
CA ILE A 169 -5.71 13.10 3.06
C ILE A 169 -6.73 12.53 2.07
N GLY A 170 -6.35 11.50 1.34
CA GLY A 170 -7.16 10.91 0.27
C GLY A 170 -8.44 10.24 0.78
N ALA A 171 -8.43 9.63 1.97
CA ALA A 171 -9.60 8.95 2.50
C ALA A 171 -10.77 9.92 2.82
N PRO A 172 -10.58 10.97 3.62
CA PRO A 172 -11.66 11.92 3.87
C PRO A 172 -12.09 12.68 2.61
N LEU A 173 -11.13 13.02 1.71
CA LEU A 173 -11.45 13.67 0.44
C LEU A 173 -12.34 12.79 -0.45
N LYS A 174 -12.02 11.50 -0.59
CA LYS A 174 -12.82 10.53 -1.36
C LYS A 174 -14.23 10.40 -0.77
N LYS A 175 -14.31 10.24 0.56
CA LYS A 175 -15.61 10.13 1.26
C LYS A 175 -16.46 11.39 1.06
N TRP A 176 -15.85 12.55 1.16
CA TRP A 176 -16.53 13.83 0.92
C TRP A 176 -17.04 13.95 -0.51
N LEU A 177 -16.21 13.61 -1.52
CA LEU A 177 -16.62 13.64 -2.93
C LEU A 177 -17.72 12.61 -3.23
N LEU A 178 -17.63 11.39 -2.69
CA LEU A 178 -18.67 10.38 -2.84
C LEU A 178 -20.01 10.89 -2.30
N ASN A 179 -20.02 11.49 -1.13
CA ASN A 179 -21.24 12.08 -0.56
C ASN A 179 -21.75 13.28 -1.38
N LEU A 180 -20.84 14.10 -1.93
CA LEU A 180 -21.21 15.26 -2.75
C LEU A 180 -21.88 14.85 -4.07
N PHE A 181 -21.45 13.75 -4.67
CA PHE A 181 -21.96 13.25 -5.95
C PHE A 181 -22.97 12.11 -5.79
N HIS A 182 -23.29 11.72 -4.55
CA HIS A 182 -24.34 10.75 -4.30
C HIS A 182 -25.69 11.32 -4.71
N VAL A 183 -26.46 10.53 -5.45
CA VAL A 183 -27.83 10.85 -5.84
C VAL A 183 -28.70 9.67 -5.48
N ASP A 184 -29.70 9.88 -4.63
CA ASP A 184 -30.61 8.83 -4.24
C ASP A 184 -31.35 8.24 -5.45
N PRO A 185 -31.56 6.92 -5.48
CA PRO A 185 -32.34 6.29 -6.55
C PRO A 185 -33.83 6.62 -6.40
N GLN A 186 -34.57 6.46 -7.50
CA GLN A 186 -36.02 6.66 -7.48
C GLN A 186 -36.68 5.68 -6.51
N LYS A 187 -37.30 6.22 -5.45
CA LYS A 187 -38.12 5.47 -4.53
C LYS A 187 -39.53 5.33 -5.09
N LEU A 188 -40.12 4.16 -4.94
CA LEU A 188 -41.52 3.92 -5.31
C LEU A 188 -42.40 4.05 -4.06
N ASP A 189 -43.41 4.92 -4.14
CA ASP A 189 -44.35 5.18 -3.06
C ASP A 189 -45.60 4.29 -3.22
N GLY A 190 -46.15 3.84 -2.09
CA GLY A 190 -47.40 3.08 -2.02
C GLY A 190 -47.24 1.56 -2.14
N ALA A 191 -48.32 0.85 -2.25
CA ALA A 191 -48.34 -0.61 -2.42
C ALA A 191 -47.91 -0.97 -3.84
N VAL A 192 -46.68 -1.43 -4.01
CA VAL A 192 -46.12 -1.86 -5.30
C VAL A 192 -46.20 -3.37 -5.40
N GLU A 193 -46.81 -3.86 -6.46
CA GLU A 193 -46.84 -5.30 -6.74
C GLU A 193 -45.47 -5.76 -7.24
N LEU A 194 -44.82 -6.64 -6.46
CA LEU A 194 -43.53 -7.22 -6.78
C LEU A 194 -43.68 -8.54 -7.51
N VAL A 195 -43.05 -8.65 -8.69
CA VAL A 195 -43.00 -9.89 -9.45
C VAL A 195 -41.57 -10.38 -9.53
N THR A 196 -41.33 -11.64 -9.19
CA THR A 196 -40.00 -12.26 -9.35
C THR A 196 -39.88 -12.85 -10.74
N ARG A 197 -38.91 -12.35 -11.54
CA ARG A 197 -38.62 -12.86 -12.87
C ARG A 197 -37.13 -13.14 -13.04
N GLY A 198 -36.77 -14.38 -13.29
CA GLY A 198 -35.36 -14.78 -13.43
C GLY A 198 -34.52 -14.51 -12.14
N GLY A 199 -35.11 -14.66 -10.96
CA GLY A 199 -34.45 -14.41 -9.67
C GLY A 199 -34.34 -12.93 -9.27
N ARG A 200 -34.83 -12.00 -10.12
CA ARG A 200 -34.83 -10.55 -9.86
C ARG A 200 -36.20 -10.09 -9.40
N ARG A 201 -36.23 -9.16 -8.46
CA ARG A 201 -37.47 -8.48 -8.08
C ARG A 201 -37.75 -7.37 -9.09
N MET A 202 -38.94 -7.39 -9.65
CA MET A 202 -39.38 -6.45 -10.68
C MET A 202 -40.64 -5.75 -10.19
N ALA A 203 -40.80 -4.49 -10.56
CA ALA A 203 -42.03 -3.73 -10.38
C ALA A 203 -42.41 -2.98 -11.65
N GLU A 204 -43.67 -2.68 -11.82
CA GLU A 204 -44.14 -1.85 -12.93
C GLU A 204 -43.84 -0.36 -12.60
N VAL A 205 -43.04 0.28 -13.44
CA VAL A 205 -42.66 1.69 -13.34
C VAL A 205 -42.95 2.37 -14.67
N ALA A 206 -43.88 3.30 -14.69
CA ALA A 206 -44.32 4.01 -15.89
C ALA A 206 -44.70 3.08 -17.06
N GLY A 207 -45.40 1.99 -16.78
CA GLY A 207 -45.86 1.03 -17.79
C GLY A 207 -44.77 0.05 -18.26
N GLN A 208 -43.62 0.00 -17.63
CA GLN A 208 -42.52 -0.92 -17.92
C GLN A 208 -42.12 -1.71 -16.69
N LEU A 209 -41.83 -2.99 -16.87
CA LEU A 209 -41.33 -3.85 -15.81
C LEU A 209 -39.83 -3.54 -15.60
N ARG A 210 -39.47 -2.97 -14.45
CA ARG A 210 -38.08 -2.59 -14.08
C ARG A 210 -37.62 -3.38 -12.88
N GLU A 211 -36.32 -3.67 -12.82
CA GLU A 211 -35.70 -4.26 -11.65
C GLU A 211 -35.74 -3.28 -10.49
N VAL A 212 -36.07 -3.79 -9.30
CA VAL A 212 -36.13 -3.03 -8.06
C VAL A 212 -35.38 -3.75 -6.95
N ILE A 213 -34.87 -2.99 -6.00
CA ILE A 213 -34.33 -3.50 -4.75
C ILE A 213 -35.24 -3.09 -3.60
N VAL A 214 -35.33 -3.95 -2.59
CA VAL A 214 -36.08 -3.70 -1.36
C VAL A 214 -35.09 -3.56 -0.23
N VAL A 215 -35.14 -2.46 0.46
CA VAL A 215 -34.27 -2.14 1.61
C VAL A 215 -35.14 -1.88 2.81
N ASP A 216 -34.82 -2.49 3.94
CA ASP A 216 -35.50 -2.20 5.21
C ASP A 216 -35.03 -0.83 5.72
N GLU A 217 -35.96 0.12 5.80
CA GLU A 217 -35.75 1.43 6.40
C GLU A 217 -36.57 1.53 7.70
N ASN A 218 -35.93 1.26 8.82
CA ASN A 218 -36.58 1.33 10.16
C ASN A 218 -37.80 0.41 10.32
N GLY A 219 -37.74 -0.80 9.78
CA GLY A 219 -38.80 -1.78 9.84
C GLY A 219 -39.89 -1.60 8.77
N VAL A 220 -39.63 -0.76 7.76
CA VAL A 220 -40.51 -0.57 6.59
C VAL A 220 -39.73 -0.87 5.31
N ASP A 221 -40.30 -1.72 4.48
CA ASP A 221 -39.72 -2.03 3.17
C ASP A 221 -39.81 -0.83 2.22
N ALA A 222 -38.66 -0.25 1.89
CA ALA A 222 -38.52 0.79 0.87
C ALA A 222 -38.09 0.16 -0.45
N ILE A 223 -38.76 0.53 -1.54
CA ILE A 223 -38.54 -0.05 -2.88
C ILE A 223 -37.87 0.98 -3.77
N TYR A 224 -36.71 0.64 -4.31
CA TYR A 224 -35.91 1.52 -5.15
C TYR A 224 -35.69 0.94 -6.55
N VAL A 225 -35.79 1.80 -7.58
CA VAL A 225 -35.63 1.41 -8.98
C VAL A 225 -34.15 1.30 -9.34
N VAL A 226 -33.71 0.13 -9.78
CA VAL A 226 -32.34 -0.13 -10.19
C VAL A 226 -31.96 0.68 -11.44
N GLY A 227 -30.74 1.21 -11.45
CA GLY A 227 -30.21 2.03 -12.56
C GLY A 227 -30.69 3.48 -12.53
N THR A 228 -31.27 3.93 -11.41
CA THR A 228 -31.55 5.34 -11.14
C THR A 228 -30.67 5.81 -9.98
N GLY A 229 -30.37 7.09 -9.91
CA GLY A 229 -29.42 7.62 -8.92
C GLY A 229 -27.95 7.37 -9.26
N SER A 230 -27.07 7.71 -8.35
CA SER A 230 -25.60 7.52 -8.46
C SER A 230 -24.95 7.31 -7.10
N VAL A 231 -23.99 6.41 -7.02
CA VAL A 231 -23.12 6.24 -5.86
C VAL A 231 -21.98 7.29 -5.81
N GLY A 232 -21.86 8.15 -6.82
CA GLY A 232 -20.89 9.24 -6.90
C GLY A 232 -19.45 8.80 -7.23
N VAL A 233 -19.19 7.53 -7.54
CA VAL A 233 -17.80 7.03 -7.75
C VAL A 233 -17.21 7.55 -9.04
N ALA A 234 -17.96 7.56 -10.14
CA ALA A 234 -17.45 7.99 -11.45
C ALA A 234 -17.08 9.47 -11.45
N GLU A 235 -17.94 10.33 -10.88
CA GLU A 235 -17.71 11.76 -10.70
C GLU A 235 -16.52 12.02 -9.77
N THR A 236 -16.40 11.25 -8.68
CA THR A 236 -15.25 11.28 -7.77
C THR A 236 -13.97 10.95 -8.52
N PHE A 237 -13.98 9.92 -9.37
CA PHE A 237 -12.84 9.54 -10.20
C PHE A 237 -12.45 10.66 -11.16
N LEU A 238 -13.43 11.31 -11.80
CA LEU A 238 -13.20 12.44 -12.71
C LEU A 238 -12.48 13.58 -11.99
N VAL A 239 -13.00 14.00 -10.84
CA VAL A 239 -12.44 15.12 -10.06
C VAL A 239 -11.04 14.80 -9.54
N LEU A 240 -10.86 13.60 -8.97
CA LEU A 240 -9.56 13.16 -8.48
C LEU A 240 -8.54 12.99 -9.61
N GLY A 241 -8.95 12.44 -10.76
CA GLY A 241 -8.09 12.28 -11.93
C GLY A 241 -7.53 13.59 -12.44
N ILE A 242 -8.38 14.61 -12.59
CA ILE A 242 -7.97 15.96 -13.00
C ILE A 242 -7.10 16.61 -11.92
N GLY A 243 -7.51 16.54 -10.66
CA GLY A 243 -6.77 17.12 -9.54
C GLY A 243 -5.37 16.53 -9.39
N TYR A 244 -5.24 15.21 -9.39
CA TYR A 244 -3.94 14.55 -9.32
C TYR A 244 -3.07 14.84 -10.52
N PHE A 245 -3.63 14.85 -11.74
CA PHE A 245 -2.89 15.24 -12.95
C PHE A 245 -2.29 16.63 -12.80
N LEU A 246 -3.08 17.62 -12.41
CA LEU A 246 -2.63 19.01 -12.30
C LEU A 246 -1.55 19.18 -11.22
N VAL A 247 -1.77 18.61 -10.02
CA VAL A 247 -0.81 18.72 -8.92
C VAL A 247 0.51 18.05 -9.28
N MET A 248 0.46 16.83 -9.81
CA MET A 248 1.66 16.10 -10.20
C MET A 248 2.39 16.75 -11.39
N LEU A 249 1.66 17.32 -12.33
CA LEU A 249 2.24 18.05 -13.46
C LEU A 249 3.03 19.26 -12.97
N VAL A 250 2.40 20.13 -12.14
CA VAL A 250 3.06 21.30 -11.57
C VAL A 250 4.30 20.88 -10.76
N ALA A 251 4.17 19.89 -9.89
CA ALA A 251 5.28 19.38 -9.10
C ALA A 251 6.43 18.86 -9.98
N SER A 252 6.12 18.18 -11.09
CA SER A 252 7.14 17.66 -12.03
C SER A 252 7.94 18.79 -12.68
N PHE A 253 7.32 19.94 -12.96
CA PHE A 253 8.02 21.12 -13.49
C PHE A 253 8.91 21.82 -12.46
N CYS A 254 8.65 21.64 -11.17
CA CYS A 254 9.50 22.15 -10.08
C CYS A 254 10.80 21.36 -9.90
N TYR A 255 10.94 20.18 -10.51
CA TYR A 255 12.15 19.38 -10.36
C TYR A 255 13.38 20.08 -10.93
N ARG A 256 14.47 19.99 -10.14
CA ARG A 256 15.84 20.29 -10.55
C ARG A 256 16.74 19.12 -10.12
N ILE A 257 17.79 18.88 -10.87
CA ILE A 257 18.83 17.92 -10.52
C ILE A 257 20.15 18.66 -10.26
N PRO A 258 21.00 18.16 -9.34
CA PRO A 258 22.30 18.76 -9.13
C PRO A 258 23.17 18.61 -10.39
N ALA A 259 24.13 19.54 -10.56
CA ALA A 259 25.16 19.42 -11.58
C ALA A 259 26.05 18.20 -11.31
N GLU A 260 26.72 17.70 -12.33
CA GLU A 260 27.66 16.58 -12.18
C GLU A 260 28.81 17.01 -11.27
N GLY A 261 29.16 16.15 -10.29
CA GLY A 261 30.18 16.46 -9.27
C GLY A 261 29.75 17.43 -8.16
N TRP A 262 28.49 17.89 -8.15
CA TRP A 262 28.01 18.76 -7.09
C TRP A 262 27.95 18.04 -5.73
N VAL A 263 28.46 18.70 -4.70
CA VAL A 263 28.38 18.27 -3.30
C VAL A 263 27.86 19.42 -2.42
N PRO A 264 27.22 19.12 -1.30
CA PRO A 264 26.79 20.15 -0.34
C PRO A 264 27.99 20.89 0.28
N ASP A 265 27.84 22.19 0.53
CA ASP A 265 28.88 23.00 1.18
C ASP A 265 29.28 22.41 2.55
N GLY A 266 30.57 22.30 2.77
CA GLY A 266 31.14 21.78 4.01
C GLY A 266 31.00 20.28 4.22
N TRP A 267 30.49 19.53 3.24
CA TRP A 267 30.42 18.06 3.31
C TRP A 267 31.55 17.42 2.52
N THR A 268 32.21 16.47 3.16
CA THR A 268 33.20 15.59 2.51
C THR A 268 32.70 14.14 2.57
N PRO A 269 32.95 13.32 1.54
CA PRO A 269 32.65 11.90 1.58
C PRO A 269 33.28 11.25 2.83
N PRO A 270 32.61 10.25 3.46
CA PRO A 270 33.15 9.54 4.61
C PRO A 270 34.54 8.99 4.35
N ALA A 271 35.42 8.96 5.38
CA ALA A 271 36.71 8.29 5.30
C ALA A 271 36.54 6.80 4.96
N ASP A 272 37.58 6.16 4.41
CA ASP A 272 37.50 4.77 3.90
C ASP A 272 37.06 3.79 4.99
N ASP A 273 37.57 3.88 6.18
CA ASP A 273 37.22 3.01 7.31
C ASP A 273 35.74 3.16 7.72
N ASP A 274 35.21 4.37 7.73
CA ASP A 274 33.82 4.64 8.08
C ASP A 274 32.87 4.25 6.95
N ALA A 275 33.25 4.46 5.71
CA ALA A 275 32.51 4.02 4.53
C ALA A 275 32.40 2.49 4.50
N GLN A 276 33.50 1.79 4.77
CA GLN A 276 33.56 0.34 4.79
C GLN A 276 32.71 -0.24 5.94
N LYS A 277 32.79 0.32 7.16
CA LYS A 277 31.97 -0.08 8.31
C LYS A 277 30.47 0.07 8.04
N LYS A 278 30.06 1.11 7.30
CA LYS A 278 28.66 1.37 6.92
C LYS A 278 28.27 0.75 5.59
N MET A 279 29.15 0.01 4.93
CA MET A 279 28.97 -0.57 3.58
C MET A 279 28.59 0.48 2.52
N ILE A 280 29.18 1.66 2.57
CA ILE A 280 28.94 2.74 1.60
C ILE A 280 29.93 2.58 0.45
N SER A 281 29.42 2.19 -0.74
CA SER A 281 30.21 2.12 -1.97
C SER A 281 30.57 3.53 -2.47
N ARG A 282 31.81 3.71 -2.91
CA ARG A 282 32.28 4.90 -3.62
C ARG A 282 32.17 4.77 -5.14
N HIS A 283 31.91 3.57 -5.61
CA HIS A 283 31.81 3.24 -7.03
C HIS A 283 30.37 2.97 -7.40
N ASP A 284 30.02 3.35 -8.61
CA ASP A 284 28.70 3.09 -9.15
C ASP A 284 28.65 1.71 -9.81
N VAL A 285 27.52 1.03 -9.66
CA VAL A 285 27.21 -0.24 -10.31
C VAL A 285 26.08 0.01 -11.33
N GLY A 286 26.29 -0.47 -12.56
CA GLY A 286 25.27 -0.33 -13.61
C GLY A 286 23.98 -1.12 -13.28
N ILE A 287 22.82 -0.65 -13.76
CA ILE A 287 21.50 -1.25 -13.46
C ILE A 287 21.47 -2.74 -13.82
N ASP A 288 22.01 -3.14 -14.99
CA ASP A 288 22.00 -4.53 -15.43
C ASP A 288 23.03 -5.39 -14.71
N GLN A 289 24.06 -4.77 -14.15
CA GLN A 289 25.06 -5.47 -13.37
C GLN A 289 24.56 -5.70 -11.94
N ALA A 290 23.85 -4.73 -11.35
CA ALA A 290 23.29 -4.85 -10.02
C ALA A 290 22.40 -6.08 -9.86
N ILE A 291 21.54 -6.37 -10.83
CA ILE A 291 20.65 -7.57 -10.79
C ILE A 291 21.39 -8.91 -10.96
N LYS A 292 22.69 -8.89 -11.30
CA LYS A 292 23.52 -10.11 -11.34
C LYS A 292 24.21 -10.38 -10.02
N THR A 293 24.07 -9.48 -9.04
CA THR A 293 24.69 -9.60 -7.72
C THR A 293 23.78 -10.29 -6.72
N PRO A 294 24.29 -11.09 -5.80
CA PRO A 294 23.47 -11.67 -4.72
C PRO A 294 22.90 -10.60 -3.80
N GLN A 295 23.55 -9.46 -3.65
CA GLN A 295 23.10 -8.33 -2.84
C GLN A 295 21.73 -7.83 -3.28
N PHE A 296 21.48 -7.74 -4.59
CA PHE A 296 20.18 -7.31 -5.11
C PHE A 296 19.06 -8.24 -4.65
N TYR A 297 19.24 -9.55 -4.75
CA TYR A 297 18.23 -10.53 -4.36
C TYR A 297 18.04 -10.61 -2.84
N LEU A 298 19.13 -10.44 -2.07
CA LEU A 298 19.03 -10.37 -0.61
C LEU A 298 18.22 -9.15 -0.17
N VAL A 299 18.47 -7.96 -0.76
CA VAL A 299 17.67 -6.76 -0.48
C VAL A 299 16.23 -6.92 -0.98
N TRP A 300 16.02 -7.64 -2.10
CA TRP A 300 14.69 -7.96 -2.60
C TRP A 300 13.90 -8.84 -1.59
N ILE A 301 14.52 -9.86 -1.01
CA ILE A 301 13.92 -10.70 0.05
C ILE A 301 13.62 -9.86 1.29
N VAL A 302 14.58 -9.03 1.72
CA VAL A 302 14.41 -8.10 2.85
C VAL A 302 13.17 -7.22 2.66
N LEU A 303 13.03 -6.60 1.49
CA LEU A 303 11.89 -5.75 1.18
C LEU A 303 10.60 -6.57 1.07
N CYS A 304 10.61 -7.67 0.31
CA CYS A 304 9.42 -8.48 0.06
C CYS A 304 8.79 -8.96 1.36
N PHE A 305 9.56 -9.54 2.26
CA PHE A 305 9.02 -10.12 3.49
C PHE A 305 8.69 -9.06 4.55
N ASN A 306 9.45 -7.96 4.62
CA ASN A 306 9.06 -6.83 5.45
C ASN A 306 7.71 -6.26 5.02
N VAL A 307 7.51 -6.11 3.71
CA VAL A 307 6.25 -5.58 3.15
C VAL A 307 5.11 -6.57 3.31
N THR A 308 5.34 -7.86 3.05
CA THR A 308 4.31 -8.90 3.20
C THR A 308 3.76 -8.92 4.64
N ALA A 309 4.65 -8.85 5.64
CA ALA A 309 4.26 -8.81 7.04
C ALA A 309 3.37 -7.61 7.40
N GLY A 310 3.64 -6.43 6.85
CA GLY A 310 2.86 -5.23 7.16
C GLY A 310 1.59 -5.07 6.33
N ILE A 311 1.66 -5.28 5.00
CA ILE A 311 0.53 -5.02 4.10
C ILE A 311 -0.62 -6.01 4.31
N GLY A 312 -0.31 -7.25 4.70
CA GLY A 312 -1.31 -8.24 5.08
C GLY A 312 -2.16 -7.74 6.25
N VAL A 313 -1.49 -7.35 7.35
CA VAL A 313 -2.18 -6.85 8.56
C VAL A 313 -2.94 -5.55 8.26
N LEU A 314 -2.37 -4.63 7.48
CA LEU A 314 -3.01 -3.37 7.11
C LEU A 314 -4.37 -3.60 6.41
N GLY A 315 -4.44 -4.61 5.55
CA GLY A 315 -5.65 -4.93 4.78
C GLY A 315 -6.84 -5.38 5.64
N VAL A 316 -6.60 -5.92 6.84
CA VAL A 316 -7.64 -6.44 7.75
C VAL A 316 -7.64 -5.75 9.12
N ALA A 317 -6.89 -4.67 9.29
CA ALA A 317 -6.66 -4.04 10.58
C ALA A 317 -7.95 -3.66 11.33
N LYS A 318 -8.95 -3.09 10.63
CA LYS A 318 -10.26 -2.75 11.23
C LYS A 318 -10.99 -4.00 11.71
N THR A 319 -11.12 -5.00 10.84
CA THR A 319 -11.78 -6.27 11.15
C THR A 319 -11.07 -7.00 12.29
N MET A 320 -9.74 -7.01 12.28
CA MET A 320 -8.94 -7.62 13.33
C MET A 320 -9.18 -6.94 14.70
N MET A 321 -9.26 -5.61 14.74
CA MET A 321 -9.56 -4.85 15.95
C MET A 321 -10.94 -5.22 16.50
N THR A 322 -11.98 -5.26 15.65
CA THR A 322 -13.34 -5.60 16.07
C THR A 322 -13.50 -7.08 16.44
N GLU A 323 -12.83 -8.00 15.74
CA GLU A 323 -12.92 -9.43 16.05
C GLU A 323 -12.19 -9.80 17.35
N ILE A 324 -11.04 -9.15 17.65
CA ILE A 324 -10.29 -9.46 18.87
C ILE A 324 -10.93 -8.78 20.11
N PHE A 325 -11.39 -7.55 19.97
CA PHE A 325 -11.79 -6.73 21.13
C PHE A 325 -13.26 -6.31 21.14
N GLY A 326 -13.94 -6.28 20.00
CA GLY A 326 -15.31 -5.77 19.93
C GLY A 326 -16.34 -6.57 20.72
N THR A 327 -16.10 -7.87 20.92
CA THR A 327 -16.98 -8.72 21.73
C THR A 327 -16.56 -8.78 23.20
N THR A 328 -15.27 -8.64 23.49
CA THR A 328 -14.73 -8.71 24.85
C THR A 328 -14.74 -7.35 25.56
N LEU A 329 -14.65 -6.25 24.82
CA LEU A 329 -14.65 -4.88 25.32
C LEU A 329 -15.58 -3.97 24.48
N PRO A 330 -16.88 -4.29 24.37
CA PRO A 330 -17.82 -3.59 23.47
C PRO A 330 -18.01 -2.11 23.82
N GLU A 331 -17.86 -1.74 25.09
CA GLU A 331 -17.96 -0.34 25.53
C GLU A 331 -16.79 0.52 25.10
N LEU A 332 -15.61 -0.08 24.80
CA LEU A 332 -14.40 0.62 24.40
C LEU A 332 -14.13 0.53 22.90
N VAL A 333 -14.49 -0.59 22.28
CA VAL A 333 -14.16 -0.87 20.87
C VAL A 333 -15.43 -0.93 20.05
N ASP A 334 -15.92 0.24 19.72
CA ASP A 334 -17.00 0.45 18.76
C ASP A 334 -16.44 0.62 17.32
N GLU A 335 -17.32 0.86 16.37
CA GLU A 335 -16.95 1.09 14.97
C GLU A 335 -16.13 2.37 14.79
N GLY A 336 -16.38 3.40 15.58
CA GLY A 336 -15.64 4.67 15.59
C GLY A 336 -14.20 4.47 16.05
N PHE A 337 -14.02 3.72 17.15
CA PHE A 337 -12.70 3.35 17.66
C PHE A 337 -11.88 2.56 16.62
N ALA A 338 -12.50 1.53 16.02
CA ALA A 338 -11.84 0.70 15.01
C ALA A 338 -11.43 1.51 13.76
N THR A 339 -12.24 2.50 13.37
CA THR A 339 -11.92 3.43 12.28
C THR A 339 -10.75 4.35 12.66
N THR A 340 -10.75 4.88 13.88
CA THR A 340 -9.67 5.71 14.42
C THR A 340 -8.35 4.93 14.51
N TYR A 341 -8.42 3.66 14.91
CA TYR A 341 -7.25 2.78 14.94
C TYR A 341 -6.58 2.67 13.56
N VAL A 342 -7.33 2.46 12.48
CA VAL A 342 -6.78 2.40 11.11
C VAL A 342 -6.18 3.74 10.69
N LEU A 343 -6.79 4.85 11.07
CA LEU A 343 -6.23 6.19 10.83
C LEU A 343 -4.88 6.35 11.54
N MET A 344 -4.79 5.95 12.79
CA MET A 344 -3.54 6.02 13.58
C MET A 344 -2.46 5.12 13.01
N ILE A 345 -2.78 3.92 12.54
CA ILE A 345 -1.84 3.09 11.77
C ILE A 345 -1.23 3.88 10.61
N SER A 346 -2.03 4.61 9.85
CA SER A 346 -1.54 5.42 8.71
C SER A 346 -0.63 6.55 9.16
N VAL A 347 -0.96 7.22 10.28
CA VAL A 347 -0.12 8.28 10.88
C VAL A 347 1.24 7.71 11.31
N PHE A 348 1.25 6.61 12.05
CA PHE A 348 2.49 6.00 12.53
C PHE A 348 3.34 5.44 11.39
N ASN A 349 2.70 4.88 10.35
CA ASN A 349 3.38 4.46 9.13
C ASN A 349 4.06 5.66 8.43
N MET A 350 3.37 6.78 8.28
CA MET A 350 3.92 8.00 7.68
C MET A 350 5.09 8.56 8.49
N LEU A 351 4.92 8.73 9.80
CA LEU A 351 5.97 9.23 10.69
C LEU A 351 7.16 8.28 10.74
N GLY A 352 6.91 6.97 10.76
CA GLY A 352 7.94 5.94 10.73
C GLY A 352 8.83 6.02 9.49
N ARG A 353 8.29 6.39 8.34
CA ARG A 353 9.07 6.58 7.10
C ARG A 353 10.16 7.64 7.26
N PHE A 354 9.80 8.78 7.80
CA PHE A 354 10.77 9.86 8.02
C PHE A 354 11.73 9.55 9.17
N PHE A 355 11.20 9.11 10.32
CA PHE A 355 11.97 8.83 11.51
C PHE A 355 13.05 7.77 11.28
N TRP A 356 12.64 6.56 10.88
CA TRP A 356 13.57 5.45 10.74
C TRP A 356 14.56 5.62 9.59
N ALA A 357 14.14 6.22 8.48
CA ALA A 357 15.05 6.53 7.39
C ALA A 357 16.14 7.52 7.82
N SER A 358 15.78 8.54 8.63
CA SER A 358 16.73 9.50 9.21
C SER A 358 17.65 8.85 10.25
N VAL A 359 17.10 8.00 11.11
CA VAL A 359 17.89 7.24 12.11
C VAL A 359 18.89 6.32 11.40
N SER A 360 18.49 5.70 10.29
CA SER A 360 19.36 4.81 9.53
C SER A 360 20.61 5.49 8.95
N ASP A 361 20.60 6.81 8.76
CA ASP A 361 21.80 7.58 8.37
C ASP A 361 22.88 7.56 9.47
N ARG A 362 22.46 7.40 10.73
CA ARG A 362 23.38 7.39 11.89
C ARG A 362 23.85 5.98 12.24
N ILE A 363 22.91 5.04 12.39
CA ILE A 363 23.21 3.68 12.87
C ILE A 363 23.54 2.69 11.74
N GLY A 364 23.38 3.09 10.47
CA GLY A 364 23.59 2.27 9.29
C GLY A 364 22.35 1.44 8.90
N ARG A 365 22.25 1.10 7.61
CA ARG A 365 21.05 0.42 7.02
C ARG A 365 20.88 -0.99 7.55
N LYS A 366 21.97 -1.77 7.54
CA LYS A 366 21.96 -3.16 7.99
C LYS A 366 21.53 -3.28 9.46
N THR A 367 22.01 -2.40 10.32
CA THR A 367 21.64 -2.33 11.75
C THR A 367 20.17 -1.97 11.91
N THR A 368 19.68 -0.99 11.15
CA THR A 368 18.27 -0.56 11.17
C THR A 368 17.33 -1.72 10.80
N TYR A 369 17.62 -2.46 9.72
CA TYR A 369 16.82 -3.63 9.35
C TYR A 369 16.94 -4.77 10.35
N THR A 370 18.12 -5.01 10.94
CA THR A 370 18.26 -5.98 12.01
C THR A 370 17.34 -5.63 13.18
N LEU A 371 17.29 -4.35 13.57
CA LEU A 371 16.39 -3.88 14.63
C LEU A 371 14.91 -4.10 14.25
N PHE A 372 14.52 -3.77 13.00
CA PHE A 372 13.15 -4.00 12.52
C PHE A 372 12.74 -5.46 12.63
N PHE A 373 13.63 -6.38 12.23
CA PHE A 373 13.29 -7.80 12.20
C PHE A 373 13.30 -8.41 13.60
N VAL A 374 14.30 -8.12 14.42
CA VAL A 374 14.35 -8.65 15.79
C VAL A 374 13.16 -8.15 16.62
N LEU A 375 12.93 -6.83 16.61
CA LEU A 375 11.79 -6.26 17.34
C LEU A 375 10.47 -6.69 16.72
N GLY A 376 10.36 -6.70 15.38
CA GLY A 376 9.16 -7.13 14.68
C GLY A 376 8.77 -8.57 14.99
N ILE A 377 9.72 -9.52 15.00
CA ILE A 377 9.49 -10.91 15.40
C ILE A 377 8.91 -10.97 16.81
N ALA A 378 9.55 -10.29 17.78
CA ALA A 378 9.08 -10.27 19.16
C ALA A 378 7.65 -9.72 19.28
N LEU A 379 7.37 -8.61 18.59
CA LEU A 379 6.05 -7.97 18.61
C LEU A 379 4.98 -8.83 17.93
N TYR A 380 5.26 -9.42 16.75
CA TYR A 380 4.29 -10.31 16.10
C TYR A 380 4.00 -11.56 16.92
N VAL A 381 5.01 -12.17 17.54
CA VAL A 381 4.83 -13.33 18.43
C VAL A 381 4.05 -12.96 19.69
N SER A 382 4.11 -11.71 20.16
CA SER A 382 3.37 -11.27 21.35
C SER A 382 1.86 -11.07 21.12
N ILE A 383 1.41 -10.84 19.89
CA ILE A 383 -0.02 -10.61 19.61
C ILE A 383 -0.91 -11.81 19.96
N PRO A 384 -0.57 -13.07 19.64
CA PRO A 384 -1.32 -14.24 20.09
C PRO A 384 -1.51 -14.33 21.62
N PHE A 385 -0.50 -13.91 22.40
CA PHE A 385 -0.64 -13.86 23.86
C PHE A 385 -1.62 -12.77 24.32
N THR A 386 -1.68 -11.66 23.59
CA THR A 386 -2.68 -10.60 23.83
C THR A 386 -4.09 -11.09 23.58
N ALA A 387 -4.31 -11.82 22.49
CA ALA A 387 -5.58 -12.43 22.13
C ALA A 387 -6.04 -13.44 23.21
N ALA A 388 -5.14 -14.32 23.65
CA ALA A 388 -5.41 -15.26 24.73
C ALA A 388 -5.70 -14.53 26.08
N GLY A 389 -4.93 -13.48 26.37
CA GLY A 389 -5.09 -12.70 27.60
C GLY A 389 -6.42 -11.97 27.68
N VAL A 390 -6.88 -11.33 26.61
CA VAL A 390 -8.17 -10.63 26.58
C VAL A 390 -9.34 -11.61 26.66
N SER A 391 -9.23 -12.79 26.06
CA SER A 391 -10.25 -13.85 26.17
C SER A 391 -10.37 -14.40 27.59
N ALA A 392 -9.24 -14.52 28.32
CA ALA A 392 -9.23 -15.03 29.69
C ALA A 392 -9.62 -13.97 30.73
N SER A 393 -9.26 -12.71 30.52
CA SER A 393 -9.52 -11.58 31.42
C SER A 393 -9.69 -10.30 30.61
N PRO A 394 -10.93 -9.93 30.24
CA PRO A 394 -11.21 -8.74 29.44
C PRO A 394 -10.83 -7.46 30.20
N THR A 395 -9.67 -6.90 29.88
CA THR A 395 -9.18 -5.64 30.45
C THR A 395 -8.65 -4.70 29.37
N ALA A 396 -8.80 -3.40 29.59
CA ALA A 396 -8.24 -2.37 28.68
C ALA A 396 -6.72 -2.47 28.52
N THR A 397 -6.01 -3.11 29.46
CA THR A 397 -4.55 -3.30 29.37
C THR A 397 -4.15 -4.07 28.12
N TRP A 398 -4.87 -5.12 27.77
CA TRP A 398 -4.61 -5.90 26.55
C TRP A 398 -4.86 -5.09 25.28
N LEU A 399 -5.92 -4.28 25.28
CA LEU A 399 -6.20 -3.36 24.17
C LEU A 399 -5.08 -2.33 23.99
N VAL A 400 -4.62 -1.70 25.08
CA VAL A 400 -3.51 -0.72 25.04
C VAL A 400 -2.22 -1.39 24.55
N TYR A 401 -1.92 -2.59 25.04
CA TYR A 401 -0.73 -3.34 24.62
C TYR A 401 -0.79 -3.67 23.11
N PHE A 402 -1.91 -4.21 22.63
CA PHE A 402 -2.13 -4.51 21.22
C PHE A 402 -2.00 -3.26 20.35
N TYR A 403 -2.64 -2.17 20.77
CA TYR A 403 -2.60 -0.90 20.08
C TYR A 403 -1.15 -0.37 19.97
N ALA A 404 -0.43 -0.31 21.08
CA ALA A 404 0.96 0.14 21.10
C ALA A 404 1.86 -0.75 20.24
N THR A 405 1.71 -2.08 20.36
CA THR A 405 2.47 -3.08 19.58
C THR A 405 2.28 -2.86 18.08
N THR A 406 1.05 -2.73 17.63
CA THR A 406 0.73 -2.53 16.21
C THR A 406 1.22 -1.17 15.72
N MET A 407 1.11 -0.09 16.51
CA MET A 407 1.68 1.20 16.13
C MET A 407 3.19 1.13 15.91
N VAL A 408 3.93 0.46 16.80
CA VAL A 408 5.40 0.26 16.63
C VAL A 408 5.69 -0.56 15.36
N ILE A 409 4.97 -1.66 15.13
CA ILE A 409 5.10 -2.47 13.91
C ILE A 409 4.94 -1.60 12.66
N PHE A 410 3.91 -0.74 12.64
CA PHE A 410 3.64 0.10 11.47
C PHE A 410 4.62 1.25 11.29
N THR A 411 5.28 1.75 12.35
CA THR A 411 6.43 2.65 12.16
C THR A 411 7.57 1.95 11.42
N MET A 412 7.89 0.70 11.79
CA MET A 412 8.95 -0.09 11.17
C MET A 412 8.60 -0.51 9.74
N TYR A 413 7.34 -0.87 9.50
CA TYR A 413 6.83 -1.13 8.15
C TYR A 413 7.05 0.08 7.22
N GLY A 414 6.65 1.28 7.67
CA GLY A 414 6.90 2.51 6.94
C GLY A 414 8.39 2.81 6.75
N GLY A 415 9.16 2.66 7.82
CA GLY A 415 10.61 2.84 7.82
C GLY A 415 11.34 1.90 6.86
N GLY A 416 10.87 0.66 6.74
CA GLY A 416 11.39 -0.33 5.82
C GLY A 416 11.32 0.13 4.36
N PHE A 417 10.19 0.70 3.93
CA PHE A 417 10.09 1.29 2.60
C PHE A 417 11.04 2.47 2.38
N ALA A 418 11.12 3.36 3.36
CA ALA A 418 11.85 4.60 3.21
C ALA A 418 13.38 4.42 3.30
N THR A 419 13.84 3.38 3.97
CA THR A 419 15.28 3.08 4.11
C THR A 419 15.85 2.36 2.90
N ILE A 420 15.05 1.61 2.12
CA ILE A 420 15.52 0.81 0.98
C ILE A 420 16.27 1.62 -0.09
N PRO A 421 15.76 2.76 -0.58
CA PRO A 421 16.47 3.49 -1.63
C PRO A 421 17.86 3.97 -1.18
N ALA A 422 17.98 4.37 0.08
CA ALA A 422 19.26 4.73 0.67
C ALA A 422 20.19 3.51 0.84
N TYR A 423 19.63 2.34 1.17
CA TYR A 423 20.40 1.09 1.24
C TYR A 423 20.96 0.69 -0.13
N LEU A 424 20.14 0.82 -1.18
CA LEU A 424 20.59 0.60 -2.56
C LEU A 424 21.66 1.60 -2.97
N ALA A 425 21.50 2.89 -2.61
CA ALA A 425 22.49 3.91 -2.91
C ALA A 425 23.82 3.66 -2.17
N ASP A 426 23.77 3.12 -0.97
CA ASP A 426 24.96 2.75 -0.20
C ASP A 426 25.67 1.51 -0.80
N LEU A 427 24.92 0.51 -1.29
CA LEU A 427 25.49 -0.71 -1.89
C LEU A 427 25.98 -0.53 -3.33
N PHE A 428 25.23 0.21 -4.16
CA PHE A 428 25.42 0.25 -5.62
C PHE A 428 25.82 1.63 -6.16
N GLY A 429 25.99 2.62 -5.30
CA GLY A 429 26.25 4.01 -5.69
C GLY A 429 24.96 4.79 -6.02
N THR A 430 25.08 6.09 -6.17
CA THR A 430 23.94 7.00 -6.33
C THR A 430 23.51 7.24 -7.76
N ARG A 431 24.40 7.00 -8.73
CA ARG A 431 24.21 7.35 -10.15
C ARG A 431 23.01 6.65 -10.78
N PHE A 432 22.83 5.35 -10.48
CA PHE A 432 21.80 4.50 -11.09
C PHE A 432 20.76 4.00 -10.09
N VAL A 433 20.71 4.59 -8.91
CA VAL A 433 19.83 4.15 -7.82
C VAL A 433 18.36 4.12 -8.21
N GLY A 434 17.91 5.07 -9.05
CA GLY A 434 16.52 5.10 -9.54
C GLY A 434 16.15 3.86 -10.37
N GLY A 435 17.06 3.45 -11.26
CA GLY A 435 16.85 2.26 -12.08
C GLY A 435 16.93 0.95 -11.31
N ILE A 436 17.86 0.85 -10.35
CA ILE A 436 18.00 -0.33 -9.47
C ILE A 436 16.79 -0.44 -8.53
N HIS A 437 16.38 0.67 -7.93
CA HIS A 437 15.21 0.74 -7.05
C HIS A 437 13.92 0.38 -7.81
N GLY A 438 13.75 0.90 -9.04
CA GLY A 438 12.60 0.54 -9.86
C GLY A 438 12.47 -0.99 -10.04
N ARG A 439 13.57 -1.70 -10.31
CA ARG A 439 13.56 -3.16 -10.41
C ARG A 439 13.28 -3.84 -9.06
N LEU A 440 13.77 -3.26 -7.98
CA LEU A 440 13.51 -3.80 -6.64
C LEU A 440 12.03 -3.69 -6.23
N LEU A 441 11.27 -2.73 -6.77
CA LEU A 441 9.84 -2.56 -6.46
C LEU A 441 8.97 -3.76 -6.89
N THR A 442 9.48 -4.67 -7.72
CA THR A 442 8.85 -5.97 -7.96
C THR A 442 8.66 -6.78 -6.67
N ALA A 443 9.52 -6.60 -5.67
CA ALA A 443 9.34 -7.17 -4.34
C ALA A 443 8.06 -6.67 -3.65
N TRP A 444 7.77 -5.36 -3.80
CA TRP A 444 6.53 -4.79 -3.27
C TRP A 444 5.29 -5.33 -4.01
N SER A 445 5.33 -5.44 -5.34
CA SER A 445 4.22 -6.02 -6.10
C SER A 445 3.95 -7.47 -5.69
N THR A 446 5.00 -8.27 -5.50
CA THR A 446 4.89 -9.65 -5.01
C THR A 446 4.27 -9.68 -3.61
N ALA A 447 4.76 -8.85 -2.68
CA ALA A 447 4.24 -8.75 -1.33
C ALA A 447 2.78 -8.26 -1.29
N GLY A 448 2.42 -7.31 -2.18
CA GLY A 448 1.06 -6.77 -2.29
C GLY A 448 0.02 -7.77 -2.79
N VAL A 449 0.46 -8.87 -3.41
CA VAL A 449 -0.39 -10.02 -3.77
C VAL A 449 -0.35 -11.08 -2.67
N LEU A 450 0.85 -11.48 -2.25
CA LEU A 450 1.03 -12.58 -1.29
C LEU A 450 0.52 -12.26 0.11
N GLY A 451 0.71 -11.02 0.59
CA GLY A 451 0.30 -10.62 1.94
C GLY A 451 -1.20 -10.77 2.19
N PRO A 452 -2.05 -10.08 1.43
CA PRO A 452 -3.51 -10.22 1.55
C PRO A 452 -4.00 -11.64 1.33
N LEU A 453 -3.47 -12.38 0.33
CA LEU A 453 -3.84 -13.77 0.10
C LEU A 453 -3.50 -14.68 1.29
N ALA A 454 -2.31 -14.54 1.86
CA ALA A 454 -1.89 -15.33 3.01
C ALA A 454 -2.79 -15.08 4.22
N ILE A 455 -3.04 -13.81 4.57
CA ILE A 455 -3.82 -13.48 5.76
C ILE A 455 -5.28 -13.89 5.62
N THR A 456 -5.89 -13.65 4.46
CA THR A 456 -7.31 -14.00 4.23
C THR A 456 -7.50 -15.51 4.21
N SER A 457 -6.59 -16.27 3.57
CA SER A 457 -6.67 -17.73 3.54
C SER A 457 -6.45 -18.35 4.93
N LEU A 458 -5.46 -17.88 5.68
CA LEU A 458 -5.21 -18.39 7.03
C LEU A 458 -6.35 -18.07 7.98
N ARG A 459 -6.86 -16.82 7.96
CA ARG A 459 -8.01 -16.42 8.78
C ARG A 459 -9.24 -17.25 8.42
N GLU A 460 -9.54 -17.44 7.14
CA GLU A 460 -10.70 -18.23 6.72
C GLU A 460 -10.59 -19.69 7.16
N ASN A 461 -9.42 -20.31 7.02
CA ASN A 461 -9.17 -21.67 7.50
C ASN A 461 -9.40 -21.76 9.03
N GLN A 462 -8.92 -20.78 9.81
CA GLN A 462 -9.16 -20.73 11.26
C GLN A 462 -10.63 -20.52 11.58
N ARG A 463 -11.33 -19.64 10.83
CA ARG A 463 -12.76 -19.40 10.99
C ARG A 463 -13.56 -20.68 10.74
N LEU A 464 -13.27 -21.39 9.65
CA LEU A 464 -13.94 -22.67 9.34
C LEU A 464 -13.68 -23.74 10.40
N ALA A 465 -12.44 -23.83 10.89
CA ALA A 465 -12.09 -24.74 11.97
C ALA A 465 -12.84 -24.40 13.26
N ALA A 466 -12.94 -23.11 13.63
CA ALA A 466 -13.69 -22.64 14.78
C ALA A 466 -15.21 -22.93 14.65
N ILE A 467 -15.79 -22.71 13.47
CA ILE A 467 -17.21 -23.03 13.23
C ILE A 467 -17.46 -24.53 13.41
N ARG A 468 -16.60 -25.39 12.87
CA ARG A 468 -16.77 -26.85 13.02
C ARG A 468 -16.60 -27.30 14.47
N ASP A 469 -15.65 -26.74 15.20
CA ASP A 469 -15.44 -27.03 16.62
C ASP A 469 -16.65 -26.61 17.46
N LEU A 470 -17.14 -25.38 17.29
CA LEU A 470 -18.33 -24.90 17.98
C LEU A 470 -19.56 -25.72 17.62
N ALA A 471 -19.81 -26.00 16.33
CA ALA A 471 -20.95 -26.81 15.90
C ALA A 471 -20.92 -28.23 16.48
N SER A 472 -19.73 -28.78 16.73
CA SER A 472 -19.60 -30.08 17.41
C SER A 472 -20.12 -30.05 18.85
N LYS A 473 -19.98 -28.93 19.54
CA LYS A 473 -20.34 -28.70 20.94
C LYS A 473 -21.80 -28.33 21.15
N VAL A 474 -22.46 -27.74 20.14
CA VAL A 474 -23.89 -27.38 20.19
C VAL A 474 -24.75 -28.66 20.33
N ASP A 475 -25.82 -28.61 21.08
CA ASP A 475 -26.82 -29.70 21.12
C ASP A 475 -27.50 -29.89 19.75
N ALA A 476 -27.77 -31.14 19.35
CA ALA A 476 -28.35 -31.44 18.05
C ALA A 476 -29.78 -30.94 17.87
N ALA A 477 -30.56 -30.87 18.93
CA ALA A 477 -31.93 -30.36 18.89
C ALA A 477 -31.92 -28.83 18.77
N ALA A 478 -31.09 -28.15 19.58
CA ALA A 478 -30.90 -26.69 19.50
C ALA A 478 -30.36 -26.25 18.14
N PHE A 479 -29.44 -27.02 17.57
CA PHE A 479 -28.91 -26.75 16.21
C PHE A 479 -30.02 -26.84 15.17
N ARG A 480 -30.84 -27.91 15.22
CA ARG A 480 -31.94 -28.11 14.27
C ARG A 480 -33.04 -27.05 14.43
N GLU A 481 -33.34 -26.65 15.63
CA GLU A 481 -34.32 -25.57 15.92
C GLU A 481 -33.84 -24.24 15.31
N LYS A 482 -32.56 -23.90 15.43
CA LYS A 482 -32.00 -22.61 14.95
C LYS A 482 -31.85 -22.55 13.44
N PHE A 483 -31.46 -23.65 12.80
CA PHE A 483 -31.05 -23.67 11.40
C PHE A 483 -31.98 -24.48 10.48
N ASP A 484 -33.10 -24.99 11.01
CA ASP A 484 -34.11 -25.82 10.34
C ASP A 484 -33.54 -27.09 9.65
N THR A 485 -32.30 -27.50 10.03
CA THR A 485 -31.64 -28.65 9.44
C THR A 485 -30.63 -29.27 10.40
N GLY A 486 -30.18 -30.50 10.12
CA GLY A 486 -29.23 -31.21 10.96
C GLY A 486 -27.78 -30.77 10.73
N LYS A 487 -26.88 -31.16 11.66
CA LYS A 487 -25.44 -30.90 11.58
C LYS A 487 -24.77 -31.58 10.36
N ASP A 488 -25.41 -32.60 9.79
CA ASP A 488 -24.98 -33.24 8.53
C ASP A 488 -24.97 -32.28 7.32
N GLN A 489 -25.73 -31.17 7.39
CA GLN A 489 -25.77 -30.11 6.38
C GLN A 489 -24.83 -28.93 6.71
N LEU A 490 -23.96 -29.04 7.71
CA LEU A 490 -23.12 -27.94 8.20
C LEU A 490 -22.30 -27.29 7.06
N ASP A 491 -21.70 -28.08 6.18
CA ASP A 491 -20.89 -27.53 5.08
C ASP A 491 -21.74 -26.73 4.07
N ALA A 492 -22.99 -27.15 3.82
CA ALA A 492 -23.93 -26.39 2.98
C ALA A 492 -24.35 -25.07 3.65
N LEU A 493 -24.60 -25.09 4.97
CA LEU A 493 -24.91 -23.88 5.76
C LEU A 493 -23.73 -22.91 5.81
N ILE A 494 -22.51 -23.42 5.92
CA ILE A 494 -21.28 -22.61 5.84
C ILE A 494 -21.17 -21.94 4.46
N ALA A 495 -21.37 -22.70 3.38
CA ALA A 495 -21.33 -22.18 2.02
C ALA A 495 -22.40 -21.12 1.76
N ALA A 496 -23.60 -21.30 2.33
CA ALA A 496 -24.69 -20.33 2.30
C ALA A 496 -24.51 -19.15 3.26
N LYS A 497 -23.42 -19.14 4.08
CA LYS A 497 -23.15 -18.12 5.13
C LYS A 497 -24.26 -18.00 6.17
N THR A 498 -25.09 -19.03 6.35
CA THR A 498 -26.18 -19.07 7.31
C THR A 498 -25.67 -19.36 8.72
N VAL A 499 -24.57 -20.10 8.83
CA VAL A 499 -23.88 -20.41 10.09
C VAL A 499 -22.62 -19.58 10.23
N ASP A 500 -22.51 -18.87 11.34
CA ASP A 500 -21.32 -18.13 11.75
C ASP A 500 -20.94 -18.41 13.22
N ILE A 501 -19.80 -17.89 13.67
CA ILE A 501 -19.31 -18.07 15.04
C ILE A 501 -20.31 -17.49 16.06
N GLY A 502 -20.90 -16.31 15.77
CA GLY A 502 -21.83 -15.65 16.69
C GLY A 502 -23.11 -16.45 16.89
N ASN A 503 -23.69 -16.95 15.79
CA ASN A 503 -24.91 -17.78 15.84
C ASN A 503 -24.70 -19.09 16.61
N LEU A 504 -23.50 -19.68 16.51
CA LEU A 504 -23.20 -20.91 17.27
C LEU A 504 -22.92 -20.63 18.75
N LEU A 505 -22.22 -19.53 19.06
CA LEU A 505 -21.99 -19.13 20.46
C LEU A 505 -23.29 -18.86 21.20
N ALA A 506 -24.27 -18.27 20.53
CA ALA A 506 -25.61 -18.04 21.12
C ALA A 506 -26.35 -19.33 21.51
N LEU A 507 -25.92 -20.50 21.04
CA LEU A 507 -26.46 -21.82 21.36
C LEU A 507 -25.62 -22.58 22.39
N LEU A 508 -24.54 -21.98 22.89
CA LEU A 508 -23.60 -22.57 23.83
C LEU A 508 -23.65 -21.82 25.17
N PRO A 509 -23.20 -22.41 26.28
CA PRO A 509 -23.09 -21.73 27.56
C PRO A 509 -22.25 -20.45 27.47
N ASP A 510 -22.62 -19.40 28.23
CA ASP A 510 -21.93 -18.09 28.27
C ASP A 510 -20.45 -18.17 28.63
N GLU A 511 -20.02 -19.26 29.27
CA GLU A 511 -18.60 -19.53 29.58
C GLU A 511 -17.77 -19.99 28.36
N THR A 512 -18.40 -20.24 27.21
CA THR A 512 -17.70 -20.69 26.00
C THR A 512 -16.82 -19.58 25.46
N LEU A 513 -15.50 -19.82 25.39
CA LEU A 513 -14.55 -18.87 24.87
C LEU A 513 -14.85 -18.53 23.39
N ASP A 514 -14.91 -17.25 23.10
CA ASP A 514 -15.07 -16.75 21.73
C ASP A 514 -13.78 -16.95 20.91
N PRO A 515 -13.78 -17.80 19.87
CA PRO A 515 -12.58 -18.07 19.08
C PRO A 515 -12.18 -16.89 18.15
N ARG A 516 -13.02 -15.86 18.01
CA ARG A 516 -12.74 -14.72 17.11
C ARG A 516 -11.44 -14.01 17.46
N ALA A 517 -11.11 -13.91 18.74
CA ALA A 517 -9.86 -13.30 19.19
C ALA A 517 -8.61 -14.03 18.68
N THR A 518 -8.67 -15.33 18.41
CA THR A 518 -7.53 -16.17 18.02
C THR A 518 -7.42 -16.44 16.54
N LEU A 519 -8.34 -15.96 15.70
CA LEU A 519 -8.38 -16.20 14.26
C LEU A 519 -7.12 -15.77 13.51
N TYR A 520 -6.38 -14.82 14.07
CA TYR A 520 -5.17 -14.26 13.45
C TYR A 520 -3.87 -14.86 13.97
N ASN A 521 -3.89 -15.76 14.94
CA ASN A 521 -2.68 -16.29 15.58
C ASN A 521 -1.72 -16.93 14.56
N SER A 522 -2.21 -17.79 13.68
CA SER A 522 -1.40 -18.43 12.63
C SER A 522 -0.78 -17.40 11.68
N THR A 523 -1.51 -16.33 11.39
CA THR A 523 -1.01 -15.23 10.57
C THR A 523 0.13 -14.51 11.28
N MET A 524 0.00 -14.19 12.55
CA MET A 524 1.06 -13.50 13.32
C MET A 524 2.33 -14.32 13.37
N TYR A 525 2.23 -15.63 13.58
CA TYR A 525 3.39 -16.52 13.54
C TYR A 525 4.01 -16.60 12.14
N LEU A 526 3.21 -16.65 11.08
CA LEU A 526 3.72 -16.59 9.71
C LEU A 526 4.48 -15.27 9.45
N MET A 527 3.93 -14.13 9.86
CA MET A 527 4.61 -12.84 9.71
C MET A 527 5.94 -12.80 10.46
N ALA A 528 5.98 -13.33 11.69
CA ALA A 528 7.22 -13.46 12.46
C ALA A 528 8.25 -14.36 11.73
N ALA A 529 7.82 -15.49 11.15
CA ALA A 529 8.69 -16.37 10.40
C ALA A 529 9.27 -15.71 9.14
N LEU A 530 8.44 -14.96 8.38
CA LEU A 530 8.89 -14.21 7.21
C LEU A 530 9.94 -13.13 7.59
N LEU A 531 9.74 -12.43 8.71
CA LEU A 531 10.75 -11.51 9.24
C LEU A 531 12.04 -12.23 9.67
N GLY A 532 11.94 -13.47 10.16
CA GLY A 532 13.10 -14.32 10.46
C GLY A 532 13.93 -14.61 9.20
N VAL A 533 13.29 -14.96 8.10
CA VAL A 533 13.98 -15.16 6.81
C VAL A 533 14.59 -13.84 6.31
N ALA A 534 13.87 -12.73 6.45
CA ALA A 534 14.39 -11.40 6.09
C ALA A 534 15.60 -11.00 6.94
N LEU A 535 15.62 -11.36 8.23
CA LEU A 535 16.75 -11.14 9.13
C LEU A 535 18.01 -11.87 8.65
N VAL A 536 17.86 -13.15 8.32
CA VAL A 536 18.97 -13.96 7.78
C VAL A 536 19.47 -13.38 6.46
N ALA A 537 18.56 -13.01 5.56
CA ALA A 537 18.91 -12.36 4.30
C ALA A 537 19.67 -11.03 4.53
N ASN A 538 19.20 -10.20 5.46
CA ASN A 538 19.87 -8.95 5.81
C ASN A 538 21.29 -9.17 6.37
N TRP A 539 21.49 -10.17 7.21
CA TRP A 539 22.81 -10.51 7.76
C TRP A 539 23.78 -11.03 6.69
N ALA A 540 23.25 -11.73 5.67
CA ALA A 540 24.04 -12.24 4.56
C ALA A 540 24.52 -11.13 3.59
N ILE A 541 23.93 -9.92 3.63
CA ILE A 541 24.35 -8.80 2.77
C ILE A 541 25.79 -8.41 3.13
N ARG A 542 26.65 -8.34 2.09
CA ARG A 542 28.04 -7.90 2.14
C ARG A 542 28.26 -6.78 1.11
N PRO A 543 29.35 -6.01 1.18
CA PRO A 543 29.71 -5.07 0.11
C PRO A 543 29.71 -5.74 -1.26
N VAL A 544 29.41 -4.97 -2.31
CA VAL A 544 29.43 -5.47 -3.69
C VAL A 544 30.89 -5.65 -4.14
N ASP A 545 31.16 -6.75 -4.82
CA ASP A 545 32.48 -7.09 -5.35
C ASP A 545 32.92 -6.06 -6.41
N GLU A 546 34.19 -5.69 -6.41
CA GLU A 546 34.79 -4.67 -7.30
C GLU A 546 34.62 -4.99 -8.79
N ARG A 547 34.57 -6.27 -9.17
CA ARG A 547 34.30 -6.70 -10.55
C ARG A 547 32.98 -6.22 -11.14
N HIS A 548 32.06 -5.78 -10.28
CA HIS A 548 30.76 -5.23 -10.67
C HIS A 548 30.75 -3.70 -10.76
N HIS A 549 31.82 -3.05 -10.30
CA HIS A 549 31.96 -1.61 -10.35
C HIS A 549 32.17 -1.14 -11.80
N LEU A 550 31.65 0.02 -12.13
CA LEU A 550 31.95 0.67 -13.40
C LEU A 550 33.38 1.21 -13.33
N GLU A 551 34.19 0.94 -14.38
CA GLU A 551 35.48 1.54 -14.52
C GLU A 551 35.32 3.07 -14.53
N THR A 552 35.97 3.74 -13.60
CA THR A 552 36.15 5.18 -13.64
C THR A 552 37.09 5.47 -14.80
N ASN A 553 36.59 6.02 -15.91
CA ASN A 553 37.43 6.55 -16.96
C ASN A 553 38.27 7.71 -16.39
N THR A 554 39.37 7.36 -15.76
CA THR A 554 40.46 8.28 -15.41
C THR A 554 41.26 8.63 -16.66
N THR A 555 40.57 9.23 -17.65
CA THR A 555 41.26 9.97 -18.72
C THR A 555 40.81 11.43 -18.63
N ALA A 556 40.95 12.02 -17.44
CA ALA A 556 41.28 13.43 -17.36
C ALA A 556 42.82 13.49 -17.52
N LYS A 557 43.26 13.94 -18.67
CA LYS A 557 44.66 14.32 -18.91
C LYS A 557 45.14 15.14 -17.69
N ASP A 558 46.21 14.67 -17.06
CA ASP A 558 47.03 15.51 -16.23
C ASP A 558 47.53 16.68 -17.08
N PRO A 559 47.24 17.93 -16.73
CA PRO A 559 47.83 19.08 -17.39
C PRO A 559 49.07 19.49 -16.60
N GLU A 560 50.07 18.61 -16.51
CA GLU A 560 51.41 18.99 -16.04
C GLU A 560 52.45 18.08 -16.69
N SER A 561 52.76 18.36 -17.97
CA SER A 561 54.09 18.15 -18.48
C SER A 561 54.84 19.49 -18.40
N PRO A 562 55.94 19.58 -17.67
CA PRO A 562 56.67 20.83 -17.61
C PRO A 562 57.20 21.21 -19.01
N VAL A 563 56.92 22.45 -19.38
CA VAL A 563 57.51 23.09 -20.56
C VAL A 563 59.02 23.09 -20.35
N ALA A 564 59.73 22.37 -21.22
CA ALA A 564 61.18 22.48 -21.32
C ALA A 564 61.54 23.92 -21.72
N GLU A 565 62.32 24.60 -20.92
CA GLU A 565 62.97 25.87 -21.27
C GLU A 565 63.82 25.66 -22.50
N PRO A 566 63.84 26.60 -23.48
CA PRO A 566 64.77 26.55 -24.55
C PRO A 566 66.18 26.98 -24.09
N ASP A 567 67.16 26.09 -24.31
CA ASP A 567 68.59 26.40 -24.13
C ASP A 567 68.96 27.65 -24.91
N GLN A 568 69.56 28.60 -24.21
CA GLN A 568 70.30 29.72 -24.80
C GLN A 568 71.67 29.24 -25.17
N ALA A 569 71.98 29.28 -26.47
CA ALA A 569 73.36 29.42 -27.02
C ALA A 569 73.34 30.25 -28.28
#